data_f188d97538f857fc25a13bdfb074d2fb
#
_entry.id   f188d97538f857fc25a13bdfb074d2fb
#
_cell.length_a   1.000
_cell.length_b   1.000
_cell.length_c   1.000
_cell.angle_alpha   90.00
_cell.angle_beta   90.00
_cell.angle_gamma   90.00
#
_symmetry.space_group_name_H-M   'P 1'
#
loop_
_entity.id
_entity.type
_entity.pdbx_description
1 polymer ?
#
loop_
_entity_poly.entity_id
_entity_poly.type
_entity_poly.pdbx_seq_one_letter_code
_entity_poly.pdbx_strand_id
1 'polypeptide(L)' 'MNWLILLNFIGTLFSFGIIWRSFAEVNSSDLVLGIICLVINLGCLVFNLARKLFDK' A
#
# COMPACT_ATOMS: atom_id res chain seq x y z
N MET A 1 17.16 -7.45 0.10
CA MET A 1 16.40 -7.41 0.35
C MET A 1 15.06 -7.29 0.91
N ASN A 2 14.81 -7.91 1.93
CA ASN A 2 13.50 -8.00 2.57
C ASN A 2 13.07 -6.70 3.23
N TRP A 3 14.01 -5.78 3.37
CA TRP A 3 13.72 -4.50 3.99
C TRP A 3 12.68 -3.70 3.19
N LEU A 4 12.84 -3.67 1.87
CA LEU A 4 11.91 -2.95 1.01
C LEU A 4 10.51 -3.58 1.05
N ILE A 5 10.45 -4.91 1.08
CA ILE A 5 9.18 -5.61 1.17
C ILE A 5 8.51 -5.31 2.51
N LEU A 6 9.29 -5.28 3.58
CA LEU A 6 8.77 -4.97 4.90
C LEU A 6 8.20 -3.55 4.95
N LEU A 7 8.93 -2.59 4.39
CA LEU A 7 8.47 -1.20 4.34
C LEU A 7 7.17 -1.09 3.54
N ASN A 8 7.09 -1.78 2.41
CA ASN A 8 5.88 -1.79 1.59
C ASN A 8 4.71 -2.40 2.34
N PHE A 9 4.97 -3.46 3.09
CA PHE A 9 3.93 -4.12 3.87
C PHE A 9 3.39 -3.16 4.94
N ILE A 10 4.29 -2.47 5.65
CA ILE A 10 3.90 -1.52 6.67
C ILE A 10 3.10 -0.38 6.04
N GLY A 11 3.55 0.13 4.88
CA GLY A 11 2.84 1.18 4.17
C GLY A 11 1.44 0.76 3.76
N THR A 12 1.30 -0.49 3.31
CA THR A 12 -0.01 -1.02 2.92
C THR A 12 -0.95 -1.09 4.12
N LEU A 13 -0.45 -1.55 5.26
CA LEU A 13 -1.24 -1.61 6.48
C LEU A 13 -1.66 -0.21 6.92
N PHE A 14 -0.74 0.74 6.83
CA PHE A 14 -1.03 2.12 7.20
C PHE A 14 -2.10 2.73 6.31
N SER A 15 -1.98 2.49 5.00
CA SER A 15 -2.98 2.99 4.04
C SER A 15 -4.34 2.36 4.29
N PHE A 16 -4.36 1.08 4.62
CA PHE A 16 -5.60 0.40 4.92
C PHE A 16 -6.27 1.03 6.14
N GLY A 17 -5.48 1.36 7.16
CA GLY A 17 -6.01 2.01 8.35
C GLY A 17 -6.59 3.39 8.04
N ILE A 18 -5.91 4.16 7.18
CA ILE A 18 -6.41 5.47 6.78
C ILE A 18 -7.73 5.35 6.02
N ILE A 19 -7.83 4.38 5.11
CA ILE A 19 -9.06 4.16 4.35
C ILE A 19 -10.19 3.79 5.28
N TRP A 20 -9.95 2.91 6.23
CA TRP A 20 -10.95 2.49 7.18
C TRP A 20 -11.46 3.68 7.99
N ARG A 21 -10.53 4.50 8.46
CA ARG A 21 -10.88 5.67 9.25
C ARG A 21 -11.67 6.68 8.43
N SER A 22 -11.24 6.91 7.18
CA SER A 22 -11.92 7.85 6.30
C SER A 22 -13.32 7.37 5.97
N PHE A 23 -13.49 6.08 5.83
CA PHE A 23 -14.81 5.51 5.58
C PHE A 23 -15.75 5.78 6.75
N ALA A 24 -15.23 5.62 7.97
CA ALA A 24 -16.03 5.85 9.18
C ALA A 24 -16.40 7.32 9.33
N GLU A 25 -15.52 8.23 8.93
CA GLU A 25 -15.77 9.66 9.07
C GLU A 25 -16.40 10.29 7.82
N VAL A 26 -16.57 9.50 6.77
CA VAL A 26 -17.17 9.97 5.51
C VAL A 26 -16.39 11.15 4.93
N ASN A 27 -15.06 11.07 4.96
CA ASN A 27 -14.20 12.11 4.41
C ASN A 27 -13.69 11.68 3.05
N SER A 28 -14.29 12.21 1.98
CA SER A 28 -13.96 11.75 0.63
C SER A 28 -12.53 12.09 0.21
N SER A 29 -12.00 13.22 0.66
CA SER A 29 -10.63 13.59 0.31
C SER A 29 -9.63 12.60 0.87
N ASP A 30 -9.77 12.26 2.14
CA ASP A 30 -8.88 11.30 2.77
C ASP A 30 -9.05 9.91 2.18
N LEU A 31 -10.29 9.58 1.82
CA LEU A 31 -10.57 8.28 1.20
C LEU A 31 -9.85 8.15 -0.14
N VAL A 32 -9.91 9.20 -0.97
CA VAL A 32 -9.23 9.20 -2.26
C VAL A 32 -7.73 9.07 -2.09
N LEU A 33 -7.16 9.85 -1.15
CA LEU A 33 -5.74 9.79 -0.87
C LEU A 33 -5.33 8.40 -0.39
N GLY A 34 -6.12 7.81 0.50
CA GLY A 34 -5.84 6.48 1.00
C GLY A 34 -5.86 5.43 -0.10
N ILE A 35 -6.84 5.52 -1.01
CA ILE A 35 -6.94 4.58 -2.11
C ILE A 35 -5.74 4.71 -3.05
N ILE A 36 -5.36 5.95 -3.38
CA ILE A 36 -4.21 6.19 -4.24
C ILE A 36 -2.94 5.62 -3.61
N CYS A 37 -2.73 5.89 -2.32
CA CYS A 37 -1.56 5.37 -1.62
C CYS A 37 -1.57 3.84 -1.59
N LEU A 38 -2.73 3.24 -1.36
CA LEU A 38 -2.85 1.79 -1.32
C LEU A 38 -2.52 1.18 -2.68
N VAL A 39 -3.04 1.76 -3.75
CA VAL A 39 -2.78 1.26 -5.10
C VAL A 39 -1.30 1.35 -5.42
N ILE A 40 -0.65 2.47 -5.09
CA ILE A 40 0.77 2.64 -5.34
C ILE A 40 1.57 1.62 -4.54
N ASN A 41 1.25 1.45 -3.26
CA ASN A 41 1.95 0.50 -2.41
C ASN A 41 1.79 -0.94 -2.89
N LEU A 42 0.58 -1.31 -3.27
CA LEU A 42 0.33 -2.65 -3.78
C LEU A 42 1.07 -2.88 -5.10
N GLY A 43 1.04 -1.88 -5.98
CA GLY A 43 1.75 -1.96 -7.25
C GLY A 43 3.24 -2.14 -7.04
N CYS A 44 3.83 -1.38 -6.12
CA CYS A 44 5.24 -1.52 -5.81
C CYS A 44 5.56 -2.88 -5.21
N LEU A 45 4.69 -3.38 -4.33
CA LEU A 45 4.89 -4.67 -3.70
C LEU A 45 4.84 -5.79 -4.74
N VAL A 46 3.85 -5.76 -5.62
CA VAL A 46 3.72 -6.75 -6.67
C VAL A 46 4.92 -6.69 -7.61
N PHE A 47 5.35 -5.48 -7.96
CA PHE A 47 6.50 -5.31 -8.84
C PHE A 47 7.76 -5.89 -8.21
N ASN A 48 7.98 -5.62 -6.93
CA ASN A 48 9.16 -6.13 -6.22
C ASN A 48 9.13 -7.66 -6.13
N LEU A 49 7.96 -8.22 -5.85
CA LEU A 49 7.82 -9.66 -5.76
C LEU A 49 8.03 -10.32 -7.12
N ALA A 50 7.45 -9.74 -8.17
CA ALA A 50 7.60 -10.29 -9.51
C ALA A 50 9.06 -10.25 -9.93
N ARG A 51 9.74 -9.15 -9.65
CA ARG A 51 11.15 -9.01 -9.99
C ARG A 51 11.99 -10.04 -9.26
N LYS A 52 11.69 -10.25 -7.99
CA LYS A 52 12.42 -11.23 -7.19
C LYS A 52 12.19 -12.65 -7.71
N LEU A 53 10.98 -12.96 -8.16
CA LEU A 53 10.66 -14.26 -8.70
C LEU A 53 11.34 -14.51 -10.05
N PHE A 54 11.39 -13.47 -10.88
CA PHE A 54 12.01 -13.59 -12.20
C PHE A 54 13.52 -13.50 -12.14
N ASP A 55 14.07 -12.83 -11.13
CA ASP A 55 15.50 -12.64 -11.03
C ASP A 55 16.06 -13.78 -10.20
N LYS A 56 16.69 -14.69 -10.84
CA LYS A 56 17.27 -15.82 -10.12
C LYS A 56 18.64 -15.51 -9.61
#